data_7e918d4563037e015e7b89530eae1fb6
#
_entry.id   7e918d4563037e015e7b89530eae1fb6
#
_cell.length_a   1.000
_cell.length_b   1.000
_cell.length_c   1.000
_cell.angle_alpha   90.00
_cell.angle_beta   90.00
_cell.angle_gamma   90.00
#
_symmetry.space_group_name_H-M   'P 1'
#
loop_
_entity.id
_entity.type
_entity.pdbx_description
1 polymer ?
#
loop_
_entity_poly.entity_id
_entity_poly.type
_entity_poly.pdbx_seq_one_letter_code
_entity_poly.pdbx_strand_id
1 'polypeptide(L)'
;FADSRTLGWLEWAWLEPGAVKIKAKLDTGAKTSSIYAVNIVPFERDGGSWVRFQIPLQKRSKKTGRLEYLSMERNVERVTRIKDHYDEARQRFVVMIKLCLGGATFSTPVTLADRGRFNYPLLLGRLALRGRILVDAEQIFTASHSCDS
;
A
#
# COMPACT_ATOMS: atom_id res chain seq x y z
N PHE A 1 -22.80 8.34 1.93
CA PHE A 1 -22.18 9.17 0.91
C PHE A 1 -22.64 8.74 -0.48
N ALA A 2 -23.00 9.73 -1.31
CA ALA A 2 -23.58 9.47 -2.63
C ALA A 2 -22.62 8.68 -3.55
N ASP A 3 -21.31 8.85 -3.34
CA ASP A 3 -20.28 8.25 -4.19
C ASP A 3 -19.57 7.05 -3.53
N SER A 4 -20.10 6.57 -2.39
CA SER A 4 -19.51 5.40 -1.75
C SER A 4 -19.79 4.14 -2.56
N ARG A 5 -18.79 3.26 -2.61
CA ARG A 5 -18.87 1.98 -3.29
C ARG A 5 -18.75 0.86 -2.30
N THR A 6 -19.47 -0.24 -2.53
CA THR A 6 -19.33 -1.45 -1.72
C THR A 6 -18.36 -2.38 -2.39
N LEU A 7 -17.30 -2.75 -1.68
CA LEU A 7 -16.27 -3.68 -2.15
C LEU A 7 -16.11 -4.81 -1.13
N GLY A 8 -15.41 -5.85 -1.53
CA GLY A 8 -15.06 -6.95 -0.64
C GLY A 8 -13.95 -6.59 0.33
N TRP A 9 -13.67 -7.48 1.26
CA TRP A 9 -12.57 -7.26 2.22
C TRP A 9 -11.20 -7.52 1.60
N LEU A 10 -11.13 -8.18 0.45
CA LEU A 10 -9.92 -8.42 -0.31
C LEU A 10 -10.17 -8.03 -1.75
N GLU A 11 -9.35 -7.13 -2.30
CA GLU A 11 -9.54 -6.58 -3.64
C GLU A 11 -8.20 -6.40 -4.33
N TRP A 12 -8.25 -6.32 -5.67
CA TRP A 12 -7.11 -5.83 -6.42
C TRP A 12 -7.09 -4.32 -6.39
N ALA A 13 -5.93 -3.76 -6.14
CA ALA A 13 -5.66 -2.33 -6.28
C ALA A 13 -4.56 -2.15 -7.33
N TRP A 14 -4.55 -1.00 -7.98
CA TRP A 14 -3.53 -0.66 -8.97
C TRP A 14 -2.75 0.54 -8.46
N LEU A 15 -1.46 0.34 -8.21
CA LEU A 15 -0.57 1.39 -7.73
C LEU A 15 -0.10 2.26 -8.88
N GLU A 16 -0.11 3.58 -8.67
CA GLU A 16 0.42 4.54 -9.65
C GLU A 16 1.84 4.98 -9.27
N PRO A 17 2.69 5.26 -10.24
CA PRO A 17 2.47 5.22 -11.67
C PRO A 17 2.57 3.80 -12.23
N GLY A 18 1.97 3.60 -13.41
CA GLY A 18 2.13 2.34 -14.15
C GLY A 18 1.02 1.33 -13.92
N ALA A 19 0.01 1.65 -13.11
CA ALA A 19 -1.13 0.76 -12.84
C ALA A 19 -0.66 -0.65 -12.45
N VAL A 20 0.20 -0.73 -11.44
CA VAL A 20 0.79 -1.99 -10.99
C VAL A 20 -0.18 -2.69 -10.04
N LYS A 21 -0.60 -3.88 -10.41
CA LYS A 21 -1.63 -4.63 -9.70
C LYS A 21 -1.10 -5.28 -8.43
N ILE A 22 -1.81 -5.09 -7.31
CA ILE A 22 -1.42 -5.64 -6.01
C ILE A 22 -2.67 -5.99 -5.21
N LYS A 23 -2.58 -7.04 -4.39
CA LYS A 23 -3.68 -7.41 -3.49
C LYS A 23 -3.76 -6.46 -2.30
N ALA A 24 -4.97 -6.01 -2.02
CA ALA A 24 -5.24 -5.11 -0.90
C ALA A 24 -6.27 -5.73 0.04
N LYS A 25 -5.93 -5.78 1.32
CA LYS A 25 -6.87 -6.13 2.38
C LYS A 25 -7.53 -4.84 2.87
N LEU A 26 -8.86 -4.78 2.79
CA LEU A 26 -9.64 -3.64 3.26
C LEU A 26 -10.03 -3.90 4.72
N ASP A 27 -9.27 -3.28 5.62
CA ASP A 27 -9.31 -3.61 7.04
C ASP A 27 -9.93 -2.48 7.86
N THR A 28 -11.22 -2.60 8.16
CA THR A 28 -11.93 -1.62 8.98
C THR A 28 -11.50 -1.63 10.44
N GLY A 29 -10.78 -2.66 10.86
CA GLY A 29 -10.19 -2.75 12.20
C GLY A 29 -8.91 -1.95 12.37
N ALA A 30 -8.26 -1.56 11.28
CA ALA A 30 -7.06 -0.76 11.33
C ALA A 30 -7.36 0.71 11.06
N LYS A 31 -6.73 1.60 11.80
CA LYS A 31 -6.87 3.05 11.57
C LYS A 31 -6.10 3.49 10.33
N THR A 32 -4.86 3.02 10.19
CA THR A 32 -3.92 3.45 9.16
C THR A 32 -3.62 2.33 8.18
N SER A 33 -3.03 2.69 7.05
CA SER A 33 -2.68 1.77 5.99
C SER A 33 -1.20 1.41 6.04
N SER A 34 -0.84 0.25 5.51
CA SER A 34 0.54 -0.18 5.41
C SER A 34 0.78 -0.94 4.11
N ILE A 35 2.01 -0.94 3.65
CA ILE A 35 2.40 -1.72 2.47
C ILE A 35 3.70 -2.45 2.77
N TYR A 36 3.78 -3.70 2.32
CA TYR A 36 5.00 -4.47 2.46
C TYR A 36 6.06 -3.91 1.51
N ALA A 37 7.17 -3.49 2.09
CA ALA A 37 8.29 -2.92 1.34
C ALA A 37 9.61 -3.47 1.89
N VAL A 38 10.57 -3.61 1.00
CA VAL A 38 11.92 -4.10 1.34
C VAL A 38 12.95 -3.12 0.79
N ASN A 39 14.19 -3.27 1.23
CA ASN A 39 15.30 -2.42 0.77
C ASN A 39 14.98 -0.94 0.97
N ILE A 40 14.51 -0.61 2.16
CA ILE A 40 14.06 0.73 2.53
C ILE A 40 15.28 1.56 2.89
N VAL A 41 15.56 2.60 2.10
CA VAL A 41 16.74 3.44 2.28
C VAL A 41 16.33 4.91 2.29
N PRO A 42 16.46 5.60 3.44
CA PRO A 42 16.23 7.04 3.48
C PRO A 42 17.39 7.80 2.84
N PHE A 43 17.07 8.92 2.21
CA PHE A 43 18.07 9.79 1.61
C PHE A 43 17.54 11.22 1.54
N GLU A 44 18.39 12.16 1.18
CA GLU A 44 18.01 13.55 1.02
C GLU A 44 18.08 13.94 -0.46
N ARG A 45 17.13 14.78 -0.86
CA ARG A 45 17.09 15.36 -2.20
C ARG A 45 16.55 16.78 -2.09
N ASP A 46 17.32 17.73 -2.63
CA ASP A 46 16.92 19.15 -2.63
C ASP A 46 16.47 19.67 -1.26
N GLY A 47 17.20 19.26 -0.21
CA GLY A 47 16.90 19.66 1.15
C GLY A 47 15.73 18.95 1.82
N GLY A 48 15.09 18.02 1.11
CA GLY A 48 13.94 17.26 1.63
C GLY A 48 14.28 15.82 1.97
N SER A 49 13.48 15.24 2.84
CA SER A 49 13.60 13.83 3.24
C SER A 49 12.85 12.95 2.25
N TRP A 50 13.57 11.98 1.71
CA TRP A 50 13.04 11.02 0.75
C TRP A 50 13.34 9.60 1.23
N VAL A 51 12.63 8.65 0.67
CA VAL A 51 12.89 7.23 0.92
C VAL A 51 12.76 6.46 -0.38
N ARG A 52 13.73 5.56 -0.60
CA ARG A 52 13.71 4.59 -1.70
C ARG A 52 13.32 3.26 -1.15
N PHE A 53 12.47 2.54 -1.84
CA PHE A 53 12.01 1.24 -1.40
C PHE A 53 11.54 0.40 -2.58
N GLN A 54 11.39 -0.90 -2.33
CA GLN A 54 10.89 -1.85 -3.33
C GLN A 54 9.69 -2.59 -2.77
N ILE A 55 8.66 -2.76 -3.58
CA ILE A 55 7.46 -3.51 -3.23
C ILE A 55 7.53 -4.85 -3.96
N PRO A 56 7.62 -5.99 -3.23
CA PRO A 56 7.57 -7.30 -3.87
C PRO A 56 6.19 -7.55 -4.48
N LEU A 57 6.15 -7.98 -5.73
CA LEU A 57 4.90 -8.14 -6.47
C LEU A 57 4.34 -9.56 -6.42
N GLN A 58 5.02 -10.47 -5.71
CA GLN A 58 4.59 -11.87 -5.55
C GLN A 58 4.42 -12.61 -6.87
N LYS A 59 5.19 -12.22 -7.88
CA LYS A 59 5.22 -12.91 -9.16
C LYS A 59 6.64 -12.95 -9.70
N ARG A 60 6.89 -13.88 -10.63
CA ARG A 60 8.20 -14.04 -11.25
C ARG A 60 8.17 -13.54 -12.68
N SER A 61 9.26 -12.93 -13.10
CA SER A 61 9.44 -12.53 -14.48
C SER A 61 9.51 -13.79 -15.37
N LYS A 62 8.78 -13.78 -16.47
CA LYS A 62 8.81 -14.87 -17.45
C LYS A 62 10.17 -14.96 -18.15
N LYS A 63 10.90 -13.86 -18.22
CA LYS A 63 12.22 -13.79 -18.87
C LYS A 63 13.34 -14.32 -17.98
N THR A 64 13.34 -13.96 -16.70
CA THR A 64 14.46 -14.24 -15.79
C THR A 64 14.17 -15.28 -14.73
N GLY A 65 12.88 -15.61 -14.48
CA GLY A 65 12.46 -16.46 -13.38
C GLY A 65 12.62 -15.83 -12.00
N ARG A 66 13.06 -14.58 -11.91
CA ARG A 66 13.26 -13.88 -10.66
C ARG A 66 11.99 -13.19 -10.21
N LEU A 67 11.86 -13.00 -8.89
CA LEU A 67 10.76 -12.21 -8.31
C LEU A 67 10.79 -10.79 -8.86
N GLU A 68 9.61 -10.27 -9.17
CA GLU A 68 9.46 -8.89 -9.62
C GLU A 68 9.25 -7.96 -8.44
N TYR A 69 9.81 -6.76 -8.55
CA TYR A 69 9.71 -5.70 -7.56
C TYR A 69 9.31 -4.41 -8.25
N LEU A 70 8.51 -3.62 -7.57
CA LEU A 70 8.23 -2.25 -7.97
C LEU A 70 9.11 -1.33 -7.15
N SER A 71 10.04 -0.64 -7.81
CA SER A 71 10.91 0.32 -7.14
C SER A 71 10.28 1.70 -7.13
N MET A 72 10.31 2.34 -6.00
CA MET A 72 9.71 3.66 -5.82
C MET A 72 10.61 4.57 -4.99
N GLU A 73 10.49 5.88 -5.24
CA GLU A 73 11.07 6.92 -4.41
C GLU A 73 9.96 7.91 -4.07
N ARG A 74 9.84 8.24 -2.79
CA ARG A 74 8.78 9.14 -2.32
C ARG A 74 9.32 10.05 -1.23
N ASN A 75 8.71 11.24 -1.13
CA ASN A 75 8.94 12.10 0.01
C ASN A 75 8.46 11.41 1.28
N VAL A 76 9.18 11.61 2.36
CA VAL A 76 8.77 11.10 3.67
C VAL A 76 7.74 12.07 4.24
N GLU A 77 6.50 11.59 4.43
CA GLU A 77 5.44 12.40 5.04
C GLU A 77 5.68 12.55 6.54
N ARG A 78 6.07 11.45 7.18
CA ARG A 78 6.41 11.43 8.60
C ARG A 78 7.13 10.13 8.91
N VAL A 79 7.75 10.09 10.08
CA VAL A 79 8.40 8.90 10.62
C VAL A 79 7.65 8.51 11.89
N THR A 80 7.25 7.24 11.96
CA THR A 80 6.66 6.68 13.16
C THR A 80 7.69 5.78 13.84
N ARG A 81 7.60 5.67 15.18
CA ARG A 81 8.47 4.80 15.94
C ARG A 81 7.63 3.72 16.60
N ILE A 82 8.04 2.47 16.40
CA ILE A 82 7.38 1.32 17.00
C ILE A 82 8.40 0.63 17.88
N LYS A 83 8.04 0.39 19.15
CA LYS A 83 8.88 -0.41 20.03
C LYS A 83 8.66 -1.89 19.71
N ASP A 84 9.74 -2.63 19.57
CA ASP A 84 9.67 -4.07 19.40
C ASP A 84 9.79 -4.78 20.76
N HIS A 85 9.86 -6.12 20.73
CA HIS A 85 9.94 -6.94 21.94
C HIS A 85 11.22 -6.73 22.76
N TYR A 86 12.18 -6.03 22.21
CA TYR A 86 13.49 -5.79 22.84
C TYR A 86 13.64 -4.33 23.26
N ASP A 87 12.57 -3.59 23.35
CA ASP A 87 12.55 -2.14 23.65
C ASP A 87 13.34 -1.28 22.66
N GLU A 88 13.67 -1.83 21.51
CA GLU A 88 14.29 -1.05 20.45
C GLU A 88 13.23 -0.31 19.65
N ALA A 89 13.42 1.00 19.50
CA ALA A 89 12.54 1.81 18.67
C ALA A 89 12.91 1.61 17.20
N ARG A 90 11.99 1.05 16.42
CA ARG A 90 12.14 0.96 14.97
C ARG A 90 11.48 2.16 14.33
N GLN A 91 12.18 2.75 13.37
CA GLN A 91 11.61 3.81 12.56
C GLN A 91 10.85 3.21 11.39
N ARG A 92 9.65 3.74 11.14
CA ARG A 92 8.88 3.40 9.95
C ARG A 92 8.52 4.68 9.22
N PHE A 93 8.71 4.64 7.92
CA PHE A 93 8.45 5.79 7.06
C PHE A 93 7.02 5.72 6.54
N VAL A 94 6.34 6.86 6.55
CA VAL A 94 5.02 7.02 5.96
C VAL A 94 5.18 7.83 4.69
N VAL A 95 4.63 7.33 3.59
CA VAL A 95 4.69 7.97 2.28
C VAL A 95 3.29 8.04 1.69
N MET A 96 3.07 8.98 0.76
CA MET A 96 1.81 9.05 0.02
C MET A 96 1.87 8.09 -1.16
N ILE A 97 0.85 7.27 -1.29
CA ILE A 97 0.71 6.36 -2.43
C ILE A 97 -0.60 6.69 -3.15
N LYS A 98 -0.50 6.83 -4.47
CA LYS A 98 -1.67 6.99 -5.32
C LYS A 98 -2.07 5.63 -5.87
N LEU A 99 -3.35 5.31 -5.76
CA LEU A 99 -3.85 4.01 -6.19
C LEU A 99 -5.25 4.13 -6.76
N CYS A 100 -5.61 3.13 -7.55
CA CYS A 100 -6.96 2.93 -8.04
C CYS A 100 -7.58 1.72 -7.34
N LEU A 101 -8.77 1.88 -6.80
CA LEU A 101 -9.50 0.81 -6.13
C LEU A 101 -10.99 0.98 -6.42
N GLY A 102 -11.61 -0.06 -6.99
CA GLY A 102 -13.04 -0.02 -7.29
C GLY A 102 -13.46 1.09 -8.26
N GLY A 103 -12.57 1.45 -9.19
CA GLY A 103 -12.83 2.51 -10.16
C GLY A 103 -12.56 3.92 -9.64
N ALA A 104 -12.12 4.07 -8.39
CA ALA A 104 -11.78 5.37 -7.81
C ALA A 104 -10.29 5.50 -7.62
N THR A 105 -9.73 6.62 -8.07
CA THR A 105 -8.31 6.93 -7.87
C THR A 105 -8.16 7.92 -6.74
N PHE A 106 -7.28 7.62 -5.79
CA PHE A 106 -7.02 8.50 -4.66
C PHE A 106 -5.62 8.27 -4.12
N SER A 107 -5.13 9.22 -3.33
CA SER A 107 -3.85 9.11 -2.63
C SER A 107 -4.12 8.96 -1.14
N THR A 108 -3.31 8.13 -0.49
CA THR A 108 -3.43 7.91 0.95
C THR A 108 -2.06 7.70 1.56
N PRO A 109 -1.86 8.13 2.81
CA PRO A 109 -0.61 7.79 3.52
C PRO A 109 -0.55 6.31 3.80
N VAL A 110 0.61 5.71 3.56
CA VAL A 110 0.86 4.32 3.92
C VAL A 110 2.20 4.21 4.65
N THR A 111 2.24 3.33 5.64
CA THR A 111 3.46 3.01 6.36
C THR A 111 4.20 1.92 5.61
N LEU A 112 5.49 2.12 5.37
CA LEU A 112 6.34 1.08 4.80
C LEU A 112 6.67 0.07 5.89
N ALA A 113 6.35 -1.20 5.67
CA ALA A 113 6.51 -2.23 6.67
C ALA A 113 7.26 -3.42 6.09
N ASP A 114 8.45 -3.70 6.63
CA ASP A 114 9.22 -4.89 6.30
C ASP A 114 9.02 -5.91 7.42
N ARG A 115 8.02 -6.79 7.26
CA ARG A 115 7.67 -7.81 8.25
C ARG A 115 7.96 -9.23 7.76
N GLY A 116 8.76 -9.38 6.72
CA GLY A 116 9.03 -10.67 6.14
C GLY A 116 7.93 -11.15 5.20
N ARG A 117 6.93 -11.87 5.69
CA ARG A 117 5.87 -12.40 4.82
C ARG A 117 4.54 -11.72 5.06
N PHE A 118 3.92 -11.28 3.96
CA PHE A 118 2.55 -10.77 3.95
C PHE A 118 1.74 -11.55 2.93
N ASN A 119 0.62 -12.11 3.35
CA ASN A 119 -0.33 -12.71 2.41
C ASN A 119 -0.99 -11.62 1.56
N TYR A 120 -1.13 -10.44 2.13
CA TYR A 120 -1.76 -9.29 1.49
C TYR A 120 -0.80 -8.12 1.60
N PRO A 121 -0.08 -7.79 0.51
CA PRO A 121 0.98 -6.78 0.58
C PRO A 121 0.49 -5.38 0.94
N LEU A 122 -0.74 -5.02 0.57
CA LEU A 122 -1.33 -3.72 0.92
C LEU A 122 -2.47 -3.92 1.91
N LEU A 123 -2.44 -3.16 3.00
CA LEU A 123 -3.53 -3.11 3.96
C LEU A 123 -4.06 -1.69 3.98
N LEU A 124 -5.36 -1.53 3.70
CA LEU A 124 -6.02 -0.23 3.72
C LEU A 124 -6.87 -0.12 4.98
N GLY A 125 -6.56 0.88 5.80
CA GLY A 125 -7.26 1.14 7.04
C GLY A 125 -8.38 2.17 6.88
N ARG A 126 -9.02 2.50 8.01
CA ARG A 126 -10.21 3.38 8.00
C ARG A 126 -9.94 4.76 7.40
N LEU A 127 -8.75 5.33 7.60
CA LEU A 127 -8.46 6.66 7.05
C LEU A 127 -8.46 6.68 5.53
N ALA A 128 -8.08 5.56 4.89
CA ALA A 128 -8.13 5.44 3.43
C ALA A 128 -9.54 5.12 2.95
N LEU A 129 -10.30 4.32 3.70
CA LEU A 129 -11.59 3.79 3.25
C LEU A 129 -12.76 4.74 3.49
N ARG A 130 -12.73 5.52 4.58
CA ARG A 130 -13.88 6.33 4.99
C ARG A 130 -14.28 7.34 3.91
N GLY A 131 -15.58 7.45 3.70
CA GLY A 131 -16.13 8.35 2.70
C GLY A 131 -16.00 7.85 1.27
N ARG A 132 -15.37 6.70 1.05
CA ARG A 132 -15.15 6.14 -0.28
C ARG A 132 -15.69 4.74 -0.43
N ILE A 133 -15.46 3.88 0.57
CA ILE A 133 -15.68 2.45 0.43
C ILE A 133 -16.39 1.90 1.65
N LEU A 134 -17.45 1.13 1.39
CA LEU A 134 -18.10 0.27 2.37
C LEU A 134 -17.57 -1.15 2.15
N VAL A 135 -17.18 -1.84 3.20
CA VAL A 135 -16.59 -3.17 3.09
C VAL A 135 -17.64 -4.22 3.39
N ASP A 136 -17.89 -5.08 2.41
CA ASP A 136 -18.73 -6.27 2.58
C ASP A 136 -17.84 -7.45 2.94
N ALA A 137 -17.96 -7.91 4.16
CA ALA A 137 -17.11 -8.97 4.69
C ALA A 137 -17.36 -10.33 4.04
N GLU A 138 -18.43 -10.49 3.27
CA GLU A 138 -18.72 -11.73 2.56
C GLU A 138 -18.14 -11.80 1.16
N GLN A 139 -17.59 -10.70 0.64
CA GLN A 139 -17.16 -10.61 -0.74
C GLN A 139 -15.65 -10.46 -0.86
N ILE A 140 -15.11 -10.97 -1.97
CA ILE A 140 -13.74 -10.73 -2.38
C ILE A 140 -13.71 -10.46 -3.88
N PHE A 141 -12.75 -9.66 -4.33
CA PHE A 141 -12.48 -9.38 -5.74
C PHE A 141 -13.73 -8.96 -6.53
N THR A 142 -14.49 -8.03 -5.95
CA THR A 142 -15.66 -7.48 -6.61
C THR A 142 -15.31 -6.39 -7.62
N ALA A 143 -14.17 -5.72 -7.44
CA ALA A 143 -13.68 -4.70 -8.35
C ALA A 143 -12.80 -5.37 -9.40
N SER A 144 -13.28 -5.43 -10.64
CA SER A 144 -12.68 -6.29 -11.66
C SER A 144 -11.71 -5.62 -12.60
N HIS A 145 -11.49 -4.31 -12.52
CA HIS A 145 -10.64 -3.60 -13.48
C HIS A 145 -10.03 -2.35 -12.91
N SER A 146 -8.95 -1.89 -13.55
CA SER A 146 -8.26 -0.67 -13.16
C SER A 146 -9.08 0.57 -13.49
N CYS A 147 -8.67 1.70 -12.93
CA CYS A 147 -9.23 2.98 -13.30
C CYS A 147 -8.66 3.40 -14.65
N ASP A 148 -9.50 3.39 -15.65
CA ASP A 148 -9.13 3.94 -16.94
C ASP A 148 -9.34 5.44 -16.91
N SER A 149 -8.30 6.14 -17.23
CA SER A 149 -8.37 7.59 -17.35
C SER A 149 -8.75 7.97 -18.75
#